data_20c457b99b784e3d3e5f7a20166ef300
#
_entry.id   20c457b99b784e3d3e5f7a20166ef300
#
_cell.length_a   1.000
_cell.length_b   1.000
_cell.length_c   1.000
_cell.angle_alpha   90.00
_cell.angle_beta   90.00
_cell.angle_gamma   90.00
#
_symmetry.space_group_name_H-M   'P 1'
#
loop_
_entity.id
_entity.type
_entity.pdbx_description
1 polymer ?
#
loop_
_entity_poly.entity_id
_entity_poly.type
_entity_poly.pdbx_seq_one_letter_code
_entity_poly.pdbx_strand_id
1 'polypeptide(L)'
;MYARIATLLSLLAFACSAAADLRTPVLRWQYGGCTSFCQTGWYSSPAIVDVDGDGKAEVIAGSYDLVLLDGATGATKQRAASSARIWPGIAVADLNRDGHLSVVIGRNNGMATAFDAATLTPRAGWPVTPFPGYEVRALALGDLDANGTYQIVVGGTQSSSRQVNVYAPNGAQRAGWPRLQSGDAGYAAGIYNDDIAIADLNHTGFPQIFVPTDVHYVLGLNRDGSQIAANALFGTGKVWSQVGVHVNQSDDIRGYADCSATGHGQRPNFAASAPAIGDVDGNGTLEMLVVGNVYDCTLGNPAGDLHHLPWLLNGDRSRFDASGYDWTAIPVASAGSAPLSEGNYTLIEDAQPDAVLADLDGDGKKEILYSSYDGKVHAYWLDKTEHGAWPFAIPGVGLHFASPPAVADLYHDGNVEVIFATWPQATSIETGKLYIVDHLGAMLQAVDLPAPKGDTWNGGMAAPTLGWLPGSRNLAVVLMTWSSGAVAYELPQTPYARTLWPTGRGGYLRNGNAFNDRIFADGLGD
;
A
#
# COMPACT_ATOMS: atom_id res chain seq x y z
N MET A 1 17.29 59.58 -44.69
CA MET A 1 17.48 58.98 -43.37
C MET A 1 16.47 57.83 -43.21
N TYR A 2 16.81 56.63 -43.63
CA TYR A 2 15.92 55.46 -43.62
C TYR A 2 16.34 54.56 -42.50
N ALA A 3 15.48 54.39 -41.48
CA ALA A 3 15.66 53.42 -40.41
C ALA A 3 15.18 52.05 -40.89
N ARG A 4 16.05 51.05 -40.87
CA ARG A 4 15.71 49.63 -41.11
C ARG A 4 15.31 49.00 -39.78
N ILE A 5 14.04 48.60 -39.68
CA ILE A 5 13.54 47.75 -38.61
C ILE A 5 13.89 46.30 -38.97
N ALA A 6 14.76 45.69 -38.17
CA ALA A 6 15.04 44.23 -38.25
C ALA A 6 14.09 43.48 -37.31
N THR A 7 13.18 42.72 -37.88
CA THR A 7 12.28 41.82 -37.14
C THR A 7 13.03 40.52 -36.87
N LEU A 8 13.38 40.25 -35.60
CA LEU A 8 13.87 38.94 -35.16
C LEU A 8 12.67 37.98 -35.05
N LEU A 9 12.60 36.99 -35.94
CA LEU A 9 11.75 35.82 -35.75
C LEU A 9 12.48 34.86 -34.83
N SER A 10 12.02 34.69 -33.59
CA SER A 10 12.43 33.58 -32.72
C SER A 10 11.66 32.32 -33.13
N LEU A 11 12.33 31.39 -33.78
CA LEU A 11 11.84 30.01 -33.94
C LEU A 11 11.89 29.35 -32.55
N LEU A 12 10.74 29.15 -31.92
CA LEU A 12 10.58 28.14 -30.88
C LEU A 12 10.63 26.78 -31.57
N ALA A 13 11.74 26.08 -31.43
CA ALA A 13 11.82 24.67 -31.74
C ALA A 13 11.08 23.94 -30.60
N PHE A 14 9.86 23.48 -30.85
CA PHE A 14 9.25 22.44 -30.05
C PHE A 14 10.10 21.17 -30.26
N ALA A 15 10.94 20.84 -29.30
CA ALA A 15 11.51 19.52 -29.19
C ALA A 15 10.34 18.57 -28.87
N CYS A 16 9.82 17.90 -29.90
CA CYS A 16 9.00 16.73 -29.71
C CYS A 16 9.95 15.68 -29.13
N SER A 17 9.96 15.51 -27.80
CA SER A 17 10.58 14.36 -27.17
C SER A 17 9.78 13.16 -27.68
N ALA A 18 10.40 12.37 -28.59
CA ALA A 18 9.88 11.04 -28.87
C ALA A 18 9.85 10.30 -27.53
N ALA A 19 8.69 9.95 -27.04
CA ALA A 19 8.57 9.08 -25.88
C ALA A 19 9.43 7.85 -26.17
N ALA A 20 10.38 7.58 -25.28
CA ALA A 20 11.22 6.40 -25.43
C ALA A 20 10.29 5.18 -25.34
N ASP A 21 10.27 4.37 -26.38
CA ASP A 21 9.39 3.21 -26.47
C ASP A 21 9.84 2.21 -25.39
N LEU A 22 9.06 2.03 -24.33
CA LEU A 22 9.41 1.14 -23.21
C LEU A 22 9.61 -0.28 -23.76
N ARG A 23 10.82 -0.80 -23.60
CA ARG A 23 11.09 -2.17 -24.02
C ARG A 23 10.41 -3.16 -23.09
N THR A 24 9.99 -4.28 -23.66
CA THR A 24 9.35 -5.37 -22.92
C THR A 24 10.19 -5.80 -21.72
N PRO A 25 9.64 -5.86 -20.52
CA PRO A 25 10.29 -6.40 -19.34
C PRO A 25 10.86 -7.79 -19.56
N VAL A 26 12.07 -8.05 -19.07
CA VAL A 26 12.79 -9.32 -19.28
C VAL A 26 12.87 -10.10 -17.99
N LEU A 27 12.34 -11.33 -17.99
CA LEU A 27 12.46 -12.23 -16.83
C LEU A 27 13.93 -12.55 -16.57
N ARG A 28 14.44 -12.21 -15.39
CA ARG A 28 15.82 -12.49 -14.96
C ARG A 28 15.94 -13.85 -14.29
N TRP A 29 15.06 -14.10 -13.32
CA TRP A 29 15.04 -15.35 -12.57
C TRP A 29 13.66 -15.60 -11.96
N GLN A 30 13.43 -16.86 -11.60
CA GLN A 30 12.27 -17.36 -10.90
C GLN A 30 12.72 -18.28 -9.77
N TYR A 31 12.18 -18.08 -8.58
CA TYR A 31 12.44 -18.91 -7.41
C TYR A 31 11.17 -19.58 -6.89
N GLY A 32 11.17 -20.90 -6.78
CA GLY A 32 10.10 -21.65 -6.18
C GLY A 32 9.03 -22.12 -7.16
N GLY A 33 7.83 -22.24 -6.66
CA GLY A 33 6.65 -22.84 -7.26
C GLY A 33 5.95 -23.76 -6.28
N CYS A 34 4.77 -24.30 -6.59
CA CYS A 34 3.92 -25.05 -5.65
C CYS A 34 4.47 -26.39 -5.15
N THR A 35 5.63 -26.79 -5.60
CA THR A 35 6.33 -27.95 -5.02
C THR A 35 7.27 -27.61 -3.87
N SER A 36 7.63 -26.34 -3.67
CA SER A 36 8.63 -25.93 -2.69
C SER A 36 8.39 -24.58 -2.05
N PHE A 37 7.76 -23.65 -2.76
CA PHE A 37 7.50 -22.28 -2.31
C PHE A 37 6.29 -21.73 -3.07
N CYS A 38 5.10 -21.96 -2.55
CA CYS A 38 3.83 -21.75 -3.22
C CYS A 38 2.92 -20.87 -2.40
N GLN A 39 1.85 -20.40 -3.00
CA GLN A 39 0.85 -19.52 -2.40
C GLN A 39 1.53 -18.29 -1.81
N THR A 40 2.44 -17.76 -2.58
CA THR A 40 3.24 -16.60 -2.22
C THR A 40 2.46 -15.34 -2.56
N GLY A 41 2.66 -14.31 -1.74
CA GLY A 41 2.26 -12.97 -2.12
C GLY A 41 0.77 -12.70 -2.07
N TRP A 42 0.03 -13.26 -1.11
CA TRP A 42 -1.30 -12.73 -0.84
C TRP A 42 -1.22 -11.22 -0.59
N TYR A 43 -0.36 -10.78 0.32
CA TYR A 43 -0.13 -9.36 0.60
C TYR A 43 1.32 -9.08 0.98
N SER A 44 2.11 -10.13 1.10
CA SER A 44 3.49 -10.06 1.54
C SER A 44 4.40 -9.57 0.43
N SER A 45 4.42 -8.26 0.20
CA SER A 45 5.36 -7.63 -0.73
C SER A 45 6.79 -7.91 -0.31
N PRO A 46 7.69 -8.28 -1.26
CA PRO A 46 9.09 -8.58 -0.97
C PRO A 46 9.89 -7.33 -0.64
N ALA A 47 11.16 -7.51 -0.26
CA ALA A 47 12.11 -6.43 -0.10
C ALA A 47 13.37 -6.69 -0.93
N ILE A 48 13.96 -5.63 -1.51
CA ILE A 48 15.23 -5.65 -2.25
C ILE A 48 16.20 -4.78 -1.45
N VAL A 49 17.18 -5.39 -0.80
CA VAL A 49 18.08 -4.67 0.11
C VAL A 49 19.42 -5.37 0.27
N ASP A 50 20.50 -4.61 0.37
CA ASP A 50 21.82 -5.12 0.73
C ASP A 50 21.83 -5.41 2.23
N VAL A 51 21.72 -6.69 2.61
CA VAL A 51 21.59 -7.11 4.02
C VAL A 51 22.93 -7.37 4.70
N ASP A 52 24.02 -7.52 3.94
CA ASP A 52 25.36 -7.84 4.46
C ASP A 52 26.40 -6.76 4.17
N GLY A 53 26.00 -5.66 3.49
CA GLY A 53 26.86 -4.50 3.24
C GLY A 53 27.92 -4.73 2.16
N ASP A 54 27.72 -5.72 1.28
CA ASP A 54 28.67 -6.03 0.19
C ASP A 54 28.46 -5.18 -1.08
N GLY A 55 27.46 -4.30 -1.06
CA GLY A 55 27.08 -3.43 -2.17
C GLY A 55 26.21 -4.14 -3.22
N LYS A 56 25.64 -5.30 -2.90
CA LYS A 56 24.77 -6.07 -3.78
C LYS A 56 23.49 -6.42 -3.06
N ALA A 57 22.39 -5.95 -3.60
CA ALA A 57 21.08 -6.20 -2.99
C ALA A 57 20.68 -7.66 -3.09
N GLU A 58 20.13 -8.17 -2.00
CA GLU A 58 19.38 -9.41 -1.90
C GLU A 58 17.89 -9.17 -2.08
N VAL A 59 17.16 -10.27 -2.25
CA VAL A 59 15.70 -10.27 -2.23
C VAL A 59 15.22 -11.09 -1.03
N ILE A 60 14.42 -10.45 -0.16
CA ILE A 60 13.73 -11.12 0.95
C ILE A 60 12.30 -11.38 0.49
N ALA A 61 11.88 -12.64 0.54
CA ALA A 61 10.58 -13.07 0.08
C ALA A 61 9.91 -13.98 1.11
N GLY A 62 8.58 -13.90 1.21
CA GLY A 62 7.80 -14.63 2.20
C GLY A 62 6.60 -15.36 1.62
N SER A 63 6.34 -16.54 2.18
CA SER A 63 5.14 -17.33 1.98
C SER A 63 4.76 -17.96 3.33
N TYR A 64 4.93 -19.28 3.48
CA TYR A 64 5.07 -19.93 4.79
C TYR A 64 6.50 -19.73 5.30
N ASP A 65 7.46 -20.00 4.45
CA ASP A 65 8.87 -19.74 4.75
C ASP A 65 9.24 -18.28 4.47
N LEU A 66 10.21 -17.79 5.20
CA LEU A 66 10.95 -16.58 4.87
C LEU A 66 12.25 -16.99 4.21
N VAL A 67 12.58 -16.40 3.05
CA VAL A 67 13.79 -16.70 2.29
C VAL A 67 14.58 -15.45 2.00
N LEU A 68 15.90 -15.59 2.02
CA LEU A 68 16.87 -14.61 1.52
C LEU A 68 17.47 -15.17 0.24
N LEU A 69 17.31 -14.44 -0.85
CA LEU A 69 17.76 -14.84 -2.19
C LEU A 69 18.87 -13.91 -2.68
N ASP A 70 19.84 -14.46 -3.38
CA ASP A 70 20.80 -13.67 -4.14
C ASP A 70 20.07 -12.85 -5.22
N GLY A 71 20.24 -11.54 -5.20
CA GLY A 71 19.49 -10.63 -6.08
C GLY A 71 19.82 -10.80 -7.57
N ALA A 72 21.01 -11.26 -7.93
CA ALA A 72 21.40 -11.45 -9.32
C ALA A 72 20.78 -12.72 -9.93
N THR A 73 20.64 -13.79 -9.13
CA THR A 73 20.37 -15.15 -9.63
C THR A 73 19.10 -15.77 -9.08
N GLY A 74 18.52 -15.22 -8.00
CA GLY A 74 17.41 -15.83 -7.26
C GLY A 74 17.83 -17.08 -6.46
N ALA A 75 19.11 -17.39 -6.31
CA ALA A 75 19.57 -18.53 -5.53
C ALA A 75 19.36 -18.30 -4.03
N THR A 76 18.97 -19.35 -3.29
CA THR A 76 18.75 -19.24 -1.85
C THR A 76 20.08 -19.00 -1.11
N LYS A 77 20.18 -17.87 -0.39
CA LYS A 77 21.26 -17.62 0.60
C LYS A 77 20.86 -18.17 1.97
N GLN A 78 19.65 -17.87 2.44
CA GLN A 78 19.12 -18.32 3.74
C GLN A 78 17.62 -18.70 3.64
N ARG A 79 17.15 -19.54 4.58
CA ARG A 79 15.74 -19.93 4.69
C ARG A 79 15.34 -20.17 6.13
N ALA A 80 14.31 -19.49 6.60
CA ALA A 80 13.64 -19.76 7.86
C ALA A 80 12.31 -20.45 7.58
N ALA A 81 12.29 -21.78 7.76
CA ALA A 81 11.13 -22.63 7.46
C ALA A 81 10.00 -22.42 8.49
N SER A 82 8.75 -22.50 8.03
CA SER A 82 7.56 -22.44 8.87
C SER A 82 6.35 -23.09 8.22
N SER A 83 5.41 -23.55 9.04
CA SER A 83 4.07 -23.98 8.59
C SER A 83 3.02 -22.88 8.70
N ALA A 84 3.37 -21.70 9.25
CA ALA A 84 2.46 -20.58 9.42
C ALA A 84 2.73 -19.53 8.34
N ARG A 85 1.66 -19.11 7.64
CA ARG A 85 1.73 -18.17 6.52
C ARG A 85 2.11 -16.76 7.00
N ILE A 86 2.94 -16.09 6.22
CA ILE A 86 3.20 -14.65 6.33
C ILE A 86 2.08 -13.93 5.57
N TRP A 87 1.39 -12.97 6.23
CA TRP A 87 0.34 -12.17 5.63
C TRP A 87 0.80 -10.77 5.25
N PRO A 88 1.28 -9.93 6.20
CA PRO A 88 1.63 -8.54 5.91
C PRO A 88 2.89 -8.45 5.04
N GLY A 89 3.10 -7.27 4.47
CA GLY A 89 4.33 -6.92 3.78
C GLY A 89 5.56 -7.15 4.64
N ILE A 90 6.66 -7.59 4.03
CA ILE A 90 7.93 -7.81 4.72
C ILE A 90 8.54 -6.45 5.07
N ALA A 91 8.62 -6.13 6.35
CA ALA A 91 9.23 -4.90 6.82
C ALA A 91 10.73 -5.09 7.09
N VAL A 92 11.53 -4.07 6.74
CA VAL A 92 12.99 -4.09 6.93
C VAL A 92 13.45 -2.74 7.47
N ALA A 93 14.25 -2.77 8.55
CA ALA A 93 14.91 -1.58 9.10
C ALA A 93 16.07 -1.98 10.03
N ASP A 94 17.00 -1.06 10.28
CA ASP A 94 17.87 -1.12 11.45
C ASP A 94 17.06 -0.67 12.68
N LEU A 95 16.44 -1.64 13.37
CA LEU A 95 15.45 -1.37 14.42
C LEU A 95 16.01 -0.60 15.62
N ASN A 96 17.27 -0.80 15.94
CA ASN A 96 17.92 -0.32 17.17
C ASN A 96 19.18 0.50 16.93
N ARG A 97 19.47 0.85 15.68
CA ARG A 97 20.65 1.63 15.26
C ARG A 97 21.98 0.93 15.60
N ASP A 98 22.01 -0.38 15.45
CA ASP A 98 23.23 -1.16 15.65
C ASP A 98 24.01 -1.41 14.34
N GLY A 99 23.53 -0.88 13.23
CA GLY A 99 24.11 -1.05 11.90
C GLY A 99 23.74 -2.38 11.23
N HIS A 100 22.82 -3.16 11.83
CA HIS A 100 22.36 -4.43 11.28
C HIS A 100 20.88 -4.39 10.98
N LEU A 101 20.52 -4.69 9.73
CA LEU A 101 19.12 -4.73 9.32
C LEU A 101 18.37 -5.89 9.98
N SER A 102 17.13 -5.63 10.32
CA SER A 102 16.17 -6.61 10.78
C SER A 102 15.07 -6.80 9.76
N VAL A 103 14.60 -8.02 9.62
CA VAL A 103 13.37 -8.35 8.89
C VAL A 103 12.26 -8.64 9.89
N VAL A 104 11.13 -7.97 9.75
CA VAL A 104 9.98 -8.17 10.64
C VAL A 104 8.80 -8.70 9.84
N ILE A 105 8.18 -9.76 10.33
CA ILE A 105 7.03 -10.42 9.71
C ILE A 105 5.93 -10.72 10.72
N GLY A 106 4.71 -10.77 10.23
CA GLY A 106 3.54 -11.29 10.95
C GLY A 106 3.03 -12.59 10.32
N ARG A 107 2.39 -13.46 11.12
CA ARG A 107 1.95 -14.79 10.67
C ARG A 107 0.49 -15.07 11.04
N ASN A 108 -0.12 -16.02 10.32
CA ASN A 108 -1.50 -16.47 10.55
C ASN A 108 -1.70 -17.29 11.84
N ASN A 109 -0.66 -17.54 12.61
CA ASN A 109 -0.74 -18.17 13.94
C ASN A 109 -0.67 -17.14 15.08
N GLY A 110 -0.86 -15.86 14.80
CA GLY A 110 -0.84 -14.78 15.78
C GLY A 110 0.54 -14.33 16.25
N MET A 111 1.60 -14.82 15.62
CA MET A 111 2.99 -14.51 15.98
C MET A 111 3.56 -13.42 15.09
N ALA A 112 4.37 -12.57 15.69
CA ALA A 112 5.27 -11.66 14.98
C ALA A 112 6.72 -12.01 15.34
N THR A 113 7.63 -11.83 14.38
CA THR A 113 9.05 -12.16 14.56
C THR A 113 9.93 -11.13 13.89
N ALA A 114 10.93 -10.63 14.62
CA ALA A 114 12.05 -9.91 14.05
C ALA A 114 13.24 -10.85 13.91
N PHE A 115 13.82 -10.89 12.70
CA PHE A 115 14.99 -11.69 12.36
C PHE A 115 16.15 -10.75 12.07
N ASP A 116 17.37 -11.23 12.29
CA ASP A 116 18.53 -10.66 11.64
C ASP A 116 18.43 -10.86 10.13
N ALA A 117 18.57 -9.82 9.33
CA ALA A 117 18.27 -9.88 7.90
C ALA A 117 19.28 -10.75 7.12
N ALA A 118 20.54 -10.77 7.52
CA ALA A 118 21.59 -11.51 6.80
C ALA A 118 21.54 -13.02 7.08
N THR A 119 21.08 -13.43 8.28
CA THR A 119 21.12 -14.83 8.72
C THR A 119 19.74 -15.48 8.83
N LEU A 120 18.67 -14.70 8.82
CA LEU A 120 17.29 -15.11 9.12
C LEU A 120 17.16 -15.86 10.46
N THR A 121 18.01 -15.53 11.44
CA THR A 121 17.88 -16.01 12.82
C THR A 121 17.01 -15.04 13.62
N PRO A 122 16.07 -15.53 14.45
CA PRO A 122 15.27 -14.66 15.30
C PRO A 122 16.17 -13.81 16.23
N ARG A 123 15.88 -12.52 16.33
CA ARG A 123 16.56 -11.63 17.27
C ARG A 123 16.16 -11.94 18.71
N ALA A 124 17.00 -11.55 19.66
CA ALA A 124 16.72 -11.74 21.08
C ALA A 124 15.39 -11.10 21.50
N GLY A 125 14.57 -11.84 22.25
CA GLY A 125 13.23 -11.44 22.65
C GLY A 125 12.12 -11.77 21.65
N TRP A 126 12.45 -12.29 20.48
CA TRP A 126 11.52 -12.73 19.45
C TRP A 126 11.51 -14.25 19.30
N PRO A 127 10.36 -14.88 18.89
CA PRO A 127 9.09 -14.26 18.50
C PRO A 127 8.24 -13.81 19.68
N VAL A 128 7.27 -12.90 19.39
CA VAL A 128 6.16 -12.55 20.29
C VAL A 128 4.84 -13.09 19.74
N THR A 129 3.83 -13.23 20.61
CA THR A 129 2.50 -13.72 20.21
C THR A 129 1.43 -12.69 20.62
N PRO A 130 1.29 -11.60 19.84
CA PRO A 130 0.31 -10.56 20.15
C PRO A 130 -1.14 -11.05 20.09
N PHE A 131 -1.46 -12.03 19.24
CA PHE A 131 -2.83 -12.46 18.96
C PHE A 131 -2.96 -14.01 19.01
N PRO A 132 -2.88 -14.64 20.20
CA PRO A 132 -2.99 -16.11 20.31
C PRO A 132 -4.32 -16.63 19.73
N GLY A 133 -4.27 -17.52 18.74
CA GLY A 133 -5.44 -18.09 18.08
C GLY A 133 -6.07 -17.24 16.98
N TYR A 134 -5.46 -16.11 16.65
CA TYR A 134 -5.84 -15.22 15.57
C TYR A 134 -4.66 -14.98 14.64
N GLU A 135 -4.78 -14.05 13.69
CA GLU A 135 -3.75 -13.76 12.69
C GLU A 135 -3.14 -12.37 12.91
N VAL A 136 -1.84 -12.23 12.68
CA VAL A 136 -1.22 -10.92 12.42
C VAL A 136 -1.41 -10.61 10.95
N ARG A 137 -2.26 -9.66 10.64
CA ARG A 137 -2.60 -9.26 9.27
C ARG A 137 -2.01 -7.90 8.88
N ALA A 138 -1.78 -7.02 9.85
CA ALA A 138 -1.21 -5.71 9.65
C ALA A 138 0.10 -5.57 10.41
N LEU A 139 1.11 -4.93 9.79
CA LEU A 139 2.41 -4.68 10.39
C LEU A 139 3.04 -3.43 9.79
N ALA A 140 3.53 -2.55 10.66
CA ALA A 140 4.27 -1.37 10.25
C ALA A 140 5.39 -1.06 11.26
N LEU A 141 6.45 -0.42 10.79
CA LEU A 141 7.53 0.10 11.60
C LEU A 141 7.44 1.63 11.70
N GLY A 142 7.71 2.17 12.88
CA GLY A 142 7.73 3.61 13.08
C GLY A 142 8.66 4.04 14.20
N ASP A 143 9.40 5.13 13.99
CA ASP A 143 10.18 5.78 15.06
C ASP A 143 9.22 6.63 15.90
N LEU A 144 8.45 5.96 16.77
CA LEU A 144 7.41 6.61 17.58
C LEU A 144 7.99 7.58 18.62
N ASP A 145 9.27 7.48 18.93
CA ASP A 145 9.94 8.32 19.92
C ASP A 145 10.83 9.41 19.31
N ALA A 146 10.89 9.49 17.97
CA ALA A 146 11.73 10.42 17.21
C ALA A 146 13.21 10.37 17.64
N ASN A 147 13.73 9.16 17.87
CA ASN A 147 15.09 8.94 18.39
C ASN A 147 15.93 8.02 17.49
N GLY A 148 15.37 7.62 16.33
CA GLY A 148 15.99 6.74 15.34
C GLY A 148 15.88 5.25 15.65
N THR A 149 15.12 4.84 16.68
CA THR A 149 14.79 3.43 16.91
C THR A 149 13.36 3.16 16.46
N TYR A 150 13.12 2.03 15.77
CA TYR A 150 11.83 1.72 15.20
C TYR A 150 11.06 0.76 16.11
N GLN A 151 9.84 1.16 16.48
CA GLN A 151 8.89 0.28 17.15
C GLN A 151 8.12 -0.52 16.10
N ILE A 152 7.70 -1.72 16.49
CA ILE A 152 6.94 -2.64 15.66
C ILE A 152 5.47 -2.55 16.06
N VAL A 153 4.63 -2.03 15.17
CA VAL A 153 3.19 -1.94 15.35
C VAL A 153 2.54 -3.10 14.59
N VAL A 154 1.70 -3.86 15.26
CA VAL A 154 1.01 -5.01 14.68
C VAL A 154 -0.49 -4.94 14.93
N GLY A 155 -1.25 -5.25 13.91
CA GLY A 155 -2.70 -5.40 13.95
C GLY A 155 -3.12 -6.86 13.73
N GLY A 156 -4.24 -7.24 14.34
CA GLY A 156 -4.72 -8.61 14.24
C GLY A 156 -6.22 -8.74 14.07
N THR A 157 -6.64 -9.89 13.55
CA THR A 157 -8.04 -10.20 13.24
C THR A 157 -8.92 -10.44 14.48
N GLN A 158 -8.38 -10.25 15.67
CA GLN A 158 -9.13 -10.45 16.90
C GLN A 158 -10.22 -9.39 17.08
N SER A 159 -11.48 -9.77 16.98
CA SER A 159 -12.62 -8.87 17.02
C SER A 159 -13.04 -8.41 18.43
N SER A 160 -12.54 -9.02 19.49
CA SER A 160 -13.08 -8.85 20.85
C SER A 160 -12.20 -8.06 21.83
N SER A 161 -10.91 -7.89 21.54
CA SER A 161 -10.00 -7.08 22.35
C SER A 161 -8.58 -7.06 21.76
N ARG A 162 -7.77 -6.07 22.18
CA ARG A 162 -6.32 -6.05 21.90
C ARG A 162 -5.96 -6.03 20.42
N GLN A 163 -6.65 -5.27 19.62
CA GLN A 163 -6.53 -5.30 18.16
C GLN A 163 -5.21 -4.72 17.65
N VAL A 164 -4.59 -3.81 18.41
CA VAL A 164 -3.29 -3.19 18.06
C VAL A 164 -2.30 -3.40 19.19
N ASN A 165 -1.11 -3.83 18.86
CA ASN A 165 0.02 -3.98 19.78
C ASN A 165 1.25 -3.22 19.28
N VAL A 166 2.10 -2.76 20.22
CA VAL A 166 3.36 -2.11 19.91
C VAL A 166 4.49 -2.73 20.72
N TYR A 167 5.57 -3.08 20.02
CA TYR A 167 6.74 -3.71 20.59
C TYR A 167 8.00 -2.86 20.35
N ALA A 168 8.88 -2.88 21.33
CA ALA A 168 10.25 -2.35 21.17
C ALA A 168 11.09 -3.32 20.32
N PRO A 169 12.26 -2.89 19.79
CA PRO A 169 13.16 -3.74 19.00
C PRO A 169 13.53 -5.08 19.66
N ASN A 170 13.58 -5.11 20.99
CA ASN A 170 13.90 -6.31 21.78
C ASN A 170 12.70 -7.21 22.11
N GLY A 171 11.55 -7.01 21.45
CA GLY A 171 10.35 -7.80 21.67
C GLY A 171 9.56 -7.46 22.94
N ALA A 172 10.00 -6.49 23.73
CA ALA A 172 9.22 -6.05 24.90
C ALA A 172 7.98 -5.26 24.45
N GLN A 173 6.80 -5.65 24.97
CA GLN A 173 5.58 -4.89 24.73
C GLN A 173 5.71 -3.50 25.34
N ARG A 174 5.33 -2.47 24.58
CA ARG A 174 5.40 -1.08 25.03
C ARG A 174 4.34 -0.79 26.09
N ALA A 175 4.68 0.03 27.08
CA ALA A 175 3.74 0.50 28.08
C ALA A 175 2.56 1.27 27.41
N GLY A 176 1.33 1.07 27.91
CA GLY A 176 0.12 1.62 27.32
C GLY A 176 -0.54 0.74 26.26
N TRP A 177 0.08 -0.34 25.85
CA TRP A 177 -0.44 -1.30 24.87
C TRP A 177 -0.75 -2.65 25.51
N PRO A 178 -1.66 -3.47 24.97
CA PRO A 178 -2.39 -3.31 23.69
C PRO A 178 -3.54 -2.30 23.77
N ARG A 179 -3.98 -1.84 22.60
CA ARG A 179 -5.19 -1.02 22.39
C ARG A 179 -6.08 -1.73 21.39
N LEU A 180 -7.10 -1.42 21.20
CA LEU A 180 -8.48 -1.21 21.55
C LEU A 180 -9.01 -2.43 22.28
N GLN A 181 -9.51 -2.21 23.45
CA GLN A 181 -10.15 -3.24 24.26
C GLN A 181 -11.64 -2.96 24.34
N SER A 182 -12.42 -4.00 24.61
CA SER A 182 -13.86 -3.83 24.90
C SER A 182 -14.07 -2.78 26.00
N GLY A 183 -14.84 -1.75 25.70
CA GLY A 183 -15.08 -0.61 26.57
C GLY A 183 -14.23 0.63 26.26
N ASP A 184 -13.20 0.53 25.44
CA ASP A 184 -12.49 1.70 24.92
C ASP A 184 -13.40 2.49 23.97
N ALA A 185 -13.22 3.81 23.96
CA ALA A 185 -13.95 4.67 23.02
C ALA A 185 -13.63 4.28 21.57
N GLY A 186 -14.66 4.13 20.75
CA GLY A 186 -14.52 3.75 19.36
C GLY A 186 -14.03 2.33 19.11
N TYR A 187 -14.17 1.45 20.08
CA TYR A 187 -13.92 0.03 19.89
C TYR A 187 -14.68 -0.51 18.66
N ALA A 188 -13.97 -1.13 17.77
CA ALA A 188 -14.48 -1.66 16.51
C ALA A 188 -13.92 -3.06 16.22
N ALA A 189 -14.60 -3.80 15.35
CA ALA A 189 -14.24 -5.18 15.06
C ALA A 189 -13.13 -5.26 14.01
N GLY A 190 -12.07 -6.02 14.32
CA GLY A 190 -11.10 -6.53 13.38
C GLY A 190 -10.18 -5.51 12.69
N ILE A 191 -8.96 -5.95 12.44
CA ILE A 191 -7.97 -5.26 11.61
C ILE A 191 -7.45 -6.30 10.63
N TYR A 192 -7.59 -6.03 9.33
CA TYR A 192 -7.22 -6.94 8.26
C TYR A 192 -6.22 -6.25 7.32
N ASN A 193 -5.41 -7.01 6.63
CA ASN A 193 -4.71 -6.69 5.40
C ASN A 193 -3.93 -5.36 5.34
N ASP A 194 -2.83 -5.25 6.10
CA ASP A 194 -1.86 -4.15 6.08
C ASP A 194 -2.37 -2.75 6.50
N ASP A 195 -3.43 -2.68 7.26
CA ASP A 195 -4.24 -1.51 7.57
C ASP A 195 -3.55 -0.43 8.44
N ILE A 196 -2.25 -0.47 8.70
CA ILE A 196 -1.58 0.46 9.62
C ILE A 196 -0.81 1.52 8.83
N ALA A 197 -1.07 2.82 9.16
CA ALA A 197 -0.21 3.92 8.75
C ALA A 197 0.43 4.61 9.95
N ILE A 198 1.67 5.08 9.79
CA ILE A 198 2.42 5.77 10.84
C ILE A 198 3.08 7.02 10.27
N ALA A 199 2.67 8.19 10.74
CA ALA A 199 3.28 9.47 10.38
C ALA A 199 2.98 10.52 11.44
N ASP A 200 3.76 11.61 11.46
CA ASP A 200 3.45 12.79 12.29
C ASP A 200 2.44 13.69 11.56
N LEU A 201 1.20 13.18 11.40
CA LEU A 201 0.13 13.84 10.68
C LEU A 201 -0.29 15.18 11.31
N ASN A 202 -0.11 15.30 12.61
CA ASN A 202 -0.50 16.49 13.39
C ASN A 202 0.68 17.42 13.72
N HIS A 203 1.86 17.18 13.13
CA HIS A 203 3.09 17.96 13.38
C HIS A 203 3.41 18.15 14.87
N THR A 204 3.27 17.06 15.64
CA THR A 204 3.56 17.06 17.09
C THR A 204 5.02 16.82 17.41
N GLY A 205 5.82 16.46 16.41
CA GLY A 205 7.20 15.99 16.53
C GLY A 205 7.31 14.49 16.84
N PHE A 206 6.18 13.79 16.94
CA PHE A 206 6.11 12.35 17.18
C PHE A 206 5.09 11.70 16.26
N PRO A 207 5.43 10.62 15.54
CA PRO A 207 4.48 9.92 14.69
C PRO A 207 3.30 9.36 15.48
N GLN A 208 2.12 9.45 14.86
CA GLN A 208 0.88 8.84 15.30
C GLN A 208 0.60 7.56 14.50
N ILE A 209 -0.26 6.70 15.04
CA ILE A 209 -0.66 5.43 14.45
C ILE A 209 -2.12 5.53 14.02
N PHE A 210 -2.38 5.28 12.74
CA PHE A 210 -3.74 5.31 12.16
C PHE A 210 -4.09 3.92 11.67
N VAL A 211 -5.29 3.46 12.03
CA VAL A 211 -5.73 2.10 11.74
C VAL A 211 -7.20 2.10 11.32
N PRO A 212 -7.51 1.89 10.06
CA PRO A 212 -8.86 1.56 9.61
C PRO A 212 -9.34 0.24 10.21
N THR A 213 -10.64 0.04 10.30
CA THR A 213 -11.23 -1.15 10.92
C THR A 213 -12.27 -1.79 10.03
N ASP A 214 -12.68 -3.01 10.36
CA ASP A 214 -13.75 -3.76 9.67
C ASP A 214 -15.15 -3.15 9.91
N VAL A 215 -15.19 -1.84 9.97
CA VAL A 215 -16.40 -1.00 9.98
C VAL A 215 -16.00 0.40 9.51
N HIS A 216 -16.87 1.38 9.63
CA HIS A 216 -16.69 2.75 9.15
C HIS A 216 -15.94 3.67 10.14
N TYR A 217 -15.02 3.14 10.93
CA TYR A 217 -14.18 3.92 11.85
C TYR A 217 -12.70 3.79 11.49
N VAL A 218 -11.98 4.88 11.70
CA VAL A 218 -10.53 4.93 11.67
C VAL A 218 -10.01 5.30 13.04
N LEU A 219 -9.07 4.54 13.55
CA LEU A 219 -8.42 4.81 14.83
C LEU A 219 -7.27 5.78 14.62
N GLY A 220 -7.14 6.73 15.54
CA GLY A 220 -5.98 7.58 15.66
C GLY A 220 -5.38 7.45 17.05
N LEU A 221 -4.14 7.00 17.15
CA LEU A 221 -3.48 6.68 18.42
C LEU A 221 -2.13 7.39 18.53
N ASN A 222 -1.87 7.98 19.67
CA ASN A 222 -0.55 8.49 20.02
C ASN A 222 0.40 7.34 20.39
N ARG A 223 1.70 7.65 20.46
CA ARG A 223 2.77 6.70 20.79
C ARG A 223 2.60 5.97 22.13
N ASP A 224 1.85 6.54 23.07
CA ASP A 224 1.56 5.96 24.39
C ASP A 224 0.24 5.17 24.41
N GLY A 225 -0.44 5.05 23.26
CA GLY A 225 -1.73 4.39 23.11
C GLY A 225 -2.93 5.27 23.52
N SER A 226 -2.74 6.52 23.91
CA SER A 226 -3.86 7.46 24.06
C SER A 226 -4.46 7.80 22.70
N GLN A 227 -5.77 8.09 22.69
CA GLN A 227 -6.46 8.39 21.44
C GLN A 227 -6.29 9.86 21.05
N ILE A 228 -6.19 10.12 19.75
CA ILE A 228 -6.07 11.46 19.18
C ILE A 228 -7.44 12.16 19.24
N ALA A 229 -7.46 13.42 19.69
CA ALA A 229 -8.67 14.23 19.70
C ALA A 229 -9.15 14.49 18.26
N ALA A 230 -10.45 14.37 18.04
CA ALA A 230 -11.09 14.80 16.81
C ALA A 230 -11.46 16.28 16.87
N ASN A 231 -11.64 16.91 15.70
CA ASN A 231 -12.09 18.30 15.59
C ASN A 231 -13.39 18.54 16.38
N ALA A 232 -13.48 19.70 17.00
CA ALA A 232 -14.65 20.10 17.80
C ALA A 232 -15.96 20.13 17.00
N LEU A 233 -15.90 20.22 15.67
CA LEU A 233 -17.08 20.15 14.79
C LEU A 233 -17.86 18.82 14.94
N PHE A 234 -17.20 17.73 15.36
CA PHE A 234 -17.83 16.44 15.61
C PHE A 234 -18.42 16.30 17.03
N GLY A 235 -18.21 17.30 17.88
CA GLY A 235 -18.63 17.35 19.28
C GLY A 235 -17.46 17.44 20.25
N THR A 236 -17.70 18.11 21.38
CA THR A 236 -16.67 18.36 22.38
C THR A 236 -16.15 17.06 23.00
N GLY A 237 -14.83 16.90 23.05
CA GLY A 237 -14.15 15.78 23.69
C GLY A 237 -14.19 14.46 22.91
N LYS A 238 -14.63 14.48 21.68
CA LYS A 238 -14.56 13.31 20.80
C LYS A 238 -13.12 13.00 20.40
N VAL A 239 -12.85 11.72 20.16
CA VAL A 239 -11.59 11.20 19.60
C VAL A 239 -11.85 10.58 18.23
N TRP A 240 -10.80 10.38 17.44
CA TRP A 240 -10.87 9.86 16.07
C TRP A 240 -11.77 8.62 15.96
N SER A 241 -11.56 7.64 16.81
CA SER A 241 -12.27 6.37 16.82
C SER A 241 -13.76 6.46 17.20
N GLN A 242 -14.23 7.64 17.59
CA GLN A 242 -15.64 7.91 17.89
C GLN A 242 -16.37 8.66 16.76
N VAL A 243 -15.66 9.02 15.70
CA VAL A 243 -16.23 9.73 14.55
C VAL A 243 -16.38 8.75 13.40
N GLY A 244 -17.60 8.32 13.15
CA GLY A 244 -17.92 7.46 12.00
C GLY A 244 -17.58 8.17 10.69
N VAL A 245 -17.10 7.41 9.72
CA VAL A 245 -16.86 7.88 8.35
C VAL A 245 -18.11 7.59 7.52
N HIS A 246 -18.54 8.57 6.74
CA HIS A 246 -19.68 8.47 5.83
C HIS A 246 -19.30 9.04 4.46
N VAL A 247 -20.19 9.09 3.52
CA VAL A 247 -19.91 9.63 2.17
C VAL A 247 -19.69 11.14 2.16
N ASN A 248 -20.12 11.84 3.21
CA ASN A 248 -19.94 13.28 3.34
C ASN A 248 -19.71 13.69 4.81
N GLN A 249 -19.08 14.85 5.01
CA GLN A 249 -18.75 15.37 6.35
C GLN A 249 -20.00 15.74 7.18
N SER A 250 -21.10 16.11 6.54
CA SER A 250 -22.32 16.44 7.27
C SER A 250 -22.90 15.22 7.98
N ASP A 251 -22.76 14.03 7.41
CA ASP A 251 -23.15 12.79 8.05
C ASP A 251 -22.14 12.35 9.13
N ASP A 252 -20.83 12.61 8.93
CA ASP A 252 -19.83 12.45 9.99
C ASP A 252 -20.16 13.30 11.22
N ILE A 253 -20.55 14.56 11.01
CA ILE A 253 -20.94 15.50 12.08
C ILE A 253 -22.23 15.02 12.79
N ARG A 254 -23.21 14.57 12.03
CA ARG A 254 -24.45 14.03 12.57
C ARG A 254 -24.23 12.73 13.36
N GLY A 255 -23.20 11.97 13.00
CA GLY A 255 -22.77 10.75 13.68
C GLY A 255 -23.53 9.49 13.27
N TYR A 256 -24.33 9.54 12.21
CA TYR A 256 -24.99 8.39 11.62
C TYR A 256 -25.36 8.66 10.15
N ALA A 257 -25.34 7.60 9.34
CA ALA A 257 -25.95 7.61 8.01
C ALA A 257 -27.47 7.55 8.15
N ASP A 258 -28.18 8.39 7.38
CA ASP A 258 -29.65 8.33 7.35
C ASP A 258 -30.12 7.30 6.33
N CYS A 259 -30.22 6.05 6.77
CA CYS A 259 -30.65 4.93 5.93
C CYS A 259 -32.07 5.08 5.36
N SER A 260 -32.82 6.09 5.77
CA SER A 260 -34.18 6.36 5.25
C SER A 260 -34.22 7.40 4.13
N ALA A 261 -33.13 8.12 3.88
CA ALA A 261 -33.05 9.20 2.89
C ALA A 261 -32.13 8.83 1.73
N THR A 262 -32.60 9.02 0.50
CA THR A 262 -31.82 8.80 -0.71
C THR A 262 -30.52 9.61 -0.68
N GLY A 263 -29.39 8.96 -0.87
CA GLY A 263 -28.06 9.59 -0.87
C GLY A 263 -27.44 9.84 0.52
N HIS A 264 -28.07 9.45 1.60
CA HIS A 264 -27.59 9.61 2.98
C HIS A 264 -27.35 8.29 3.71
N GLY A 265 -27.67 7.17 3.10
CA GLY A 265 -27.57 5.85 3.71
C GLY A 265 -26.22 5.18 3.61
N GLN A 266 -25.23 5.82 2.98
CA GLN A 266 -24.00 5.17 2.61
C GLN A 266 -22.87 5.42 3.61
N ARG A 267 -22.19 4.35 3.97
CA ARG A 267 -21.02 4.34 4.84
C ARG A 267 -19.99 3.36 4.29
N PRO A 268 -18.68 3.57 4.52
CA PRO A 268 -17.67 2.60 4.12
C PRO A 268 -17.56 1.42 5.07
N ASN A 269 -16.91 0.37 4.59
CA ASN A 269 -16.18 -0.60 5.37
C ASN A 269 -14.71 -0.55 4.96
N PHE A 270 -13.81 -0.59 5.93
CA PHE A 270 -12.37 -0.45 5.71
C PHE A 270 -11.59 -1.75 5.95
N ALA A 271 -12.24 -2.90 5.96
CA ALA A 271 -11.62 -4.19 6.31
C ALA A 271 -10.38 -4.56 5.47
N ALA A 272 -10.30 -4.06 4.25
CA ALA A 272 -9.19 -4.33 3.33
C ALA A 272 -8.46 -3.04 2.91
N SER A 273 -8.49 -2.00 3.73
CA SER A 273 -8.02 -0.67 3.37
C SER A 273 -6.74 -0.30 4.10
N ALA A 274 -5.67 -0.14 3.37
CA ALA A 274 -4.41 0.32 3.92
C ALA A 274 -4.21 1.82 3.60
N PRO A 275 -4.17 2.71 4.62
CA PRO A 275 -4.09 4.15 4.37
C PRO A 275 -2.70 4.59 3.88
N ALA A 276 -2.68 5.68 3.10
CA ALA A 276 -1.46 6.40 2.75
C ALA A 276 -1.50 7.80 3.37
N ILE A 277 -0.33 8.30 3.78
CA ILE A 277 -0.19 9.64 4.35
C ILE A 277 0.82 10.43 3.51
N GLY A 278 0.46 11.66 3.15
CA GLY A 278 1.31 12.54 2.36
C GLY A 278 0.73 13.94 2.27
N ASP A 279 1.56 14.90 1.90
CA ASP A 279 1.16 16.24 1.49
C ASP A 279 0.55 16.13 0.09
N VAL A 280 -0.78 16.19 0.00
CA VAL A 280 -1.48 15.92 -1.26
C VAL A 280 -1.53 17.12 -2.19
N ASP A 281 -1.45 18.34 -1.66
CA ASP A 281 -1.57 19.58 -2.44
C ASP A 281 -0.29 20.43 -2.47
N GLY A 282 0.81 19.95 -1.87
CA GLY A 282 2.10 20.61 -1.84
C GLY A 282 2.19 21.79 -0.86
N ASN A 283 1.27 21.89 0.10
CA ASN A 283 1.22 22.99 1.06
C ASN A 283 2.07 22.80 2.31
N GLY A 284 2.67 21.62 2.50
CA GLY A 284 3.48 21.24 3.65
C GLY A 284 2.70 20.64 4.80
N THR A 285 1.38 20.53 4.69
CA THR A 285 0.52 19.79 5.64
C THR A 285 0.32 18.37 5.13
N LEU A 286 0.20 17.42 6.05
CA LEU A 286 -0.04 16.02 5.68
C LEU A 286 -1.53 15.70 5.75
N GLU A 287 -2.01 14.92 4.81
CA GLU A 287 -3.33 14.33 4.80
C GLU A 287 -3.24 12.81 4.81
N MET A 288 -4.29 12.20 5.29
CA MET A 288 -4.47 10.74 5.23
C MET A 288 -5.49 10.39 4.15
N LEU A 289 -5.05 9.59 3.20
CA LEU A 289 -5.90 8.91 2.23
C LEU A 289 -6.30 7.54 2.77
N VAL A 290 -7.58 7.22 2.73
CA VAL A 290 -8.10 5.89 3.00
C VAL A 290 -9.12 5.52 1.91
N VAL A 291 -9.11 4.28 1.45
CA VAL A 291 -10.06 3.76 0.46
C VAL A 291 -10.94 2.72 1.13
N GLY A 292 -12.22 2.69 0.84
CA GLY A 292 -13.13 1.72 1.45
C GLY A 292 -14.28 1.34 0.55
N ASN A 293 -14.94 0.24 0.92
CA ASN A 293 -16.21 -0.17 0.31
C ASN A 293 -17.33 0.75 0.77
N VAL A 294 -18.07 1.34 -0.15
CA VAL A 294 -19.28 2.09 0.18
C VAL A 294 -20.48 1.15 0.27
N TYR A 295 -21.17 1.18 1.39
CA TYR A 295 -22.39 0.41 1.64
C TYR A 295 -23.62 1.30 1.65
N ASP A 296 -24.67 0.88 0.93
CA ASP A 296 -26.02 1.43 1.10
C ASP A 296 -26.73 0.71 2.23
N CYS A 297 -26.93 1.38 3.36
CA CYS A 297 -27.56 0.79 4.53
C CYS A 297 -29.10 0.70 4.42
N THR A 298 -29.74 1.25 3.37
CA THR A 298 -31.21 1.18 3.21
C THR A 298 -31.68 -0.19 2.76
N LEU A 299 -30.83 -0.93 2.08
CA LEU A 299 -31.23 -2.18 1.43
C LEU A 299 -30.91 -3.42 2.26
N GLY A 300 -30.22 -3.28 3.40
CA GLY A 300 -29.85 -4.41 4.27
C GLY A 300 -28.92 -5.45 3.61
N ASN A 301 -28.79 -5.40 2.31
CA ASN A 301 -27.89 -6.15 1.47
C ASN A 301 -27.88 -5.47 0.08
N PRO A 302 -27.04 -4.49 -0.17
CA PRO A 302 -27.05 -3.69 -1.37
C PRO A 302 -26.63 -4.53 -2.57
N ALA A 303 -27.59 -4.95 -3.35
CA ALA A 303 -27.31 -5.46 -4.67
C ALA A 303 -26.99 -4.26 -5.57
N GLY A 304 -25.73 -4.04 -5.84
CA GLY A 304 -25.34 -3.19 -6.94
C GLY A 304 -24.70 -1.83 -6.63
N ASP A 305 -24.45 -1.49 -5.36
CA ASP A 305 -23.93 -0.16 -4.98
C ASP A 305 -22.60 -0.19 -4.23
N LEU A 306 -21.89 -1.30 -4.22
CA LEU A 306 -20.58 -1.41 -3.59
C LEU A 306 -19.49 -0.91 -4.53
N HIS A 307 -18.87 0.21 -4.14
CA HIS A 307 -17.73 0.78 -4.84
C HIS A 307 -16.59 1.01 -3.87
N HIS A 308 -15.36 0.75 -4.32
CA HIS A 308 -14.21 1.31 -3.65
C HIS A 308 -14.11 2.79 -4.00
N LEU A 309 -14.10 3.64 -3.00
CA LEU A 309 -13.95 5.09 -3.14
C LEU A 309 -12.93 5.63 -2.14
N PRO A 310 -12.28 6.77 -2.44
CA PRO A 310 -11.29 7.36 -1.57
C PRO A 310 -11.87 8.45 -0.65
N TRP A 311 -11.27 8.59 0.53
CA TRP A 311 -11.49 9.69 1.49
C TRP A 311 -10.18 10.37 1.79
N LEU A 312 -10.16 11.71 1.80
CA LEU A 312 -9.05 12.51 2.31
C LEU A 312 -9.43 13.13 3.66
N LEU A 313 -8.61 12.85 4.67
CA LEU A 313 -8.81 13.27 6.05
C LEU A 313 -7.62 14.10 6.54
N ASN A 314 -7.92 15.22 7.20
CA ASN A 314 -6.92 16.02 7.89
C ASN A 314 -6.50 15.37 9.23
N GLY A 315 -5.39 15.84 9.79
CA GLY A 315 -4.86 15.33 11.06
C GLY A 315 -5.78 15.50 12.28
N ASP A 316 -6.78 16.35 12.20
CA ASP A 316 -7.83 16.53 13.21
C ASP A 316 -9.13 15.75 12.91
N ARG A 317 -9.09 14.83 11.95
CA ARG A 317 -10.21 14.00 11.49
C ARG A 317 -11.23 14.74 10.61
N SER A 318 -11.14 16.05 10.42
CA SER A 318 -11.98 16.74 9.42
C SER A 318 -11.68 16.24 8.02
N ARG A 319 -12.55 16.55 7.07
CA ARG A 319 -12.31 16.30 5.64
C ARG A 319 -11.35 17.34 5.08
N PHE A 320 -10.55 16.92 4.09
CA PHE A 320 -9.72 17.84 3.33
C PHE A 320 -10.60 18.85 2.58
N ASP A 321 -10.35 20.13 2.80
CA ASP A 321 -11.01 21.26 2.14
C ASP A 321 -10.00 22.43 2.11
N ALA A 322 -9.11 22.40 1.13
CA ALA A 322 -8.02 23.35 1.01
C ALA A 322 -7.57 23.52 -0.45
N SER A 323 -6.81 24.57 -0.73
CA SER A 323 -6.16 24.84 -2.01
C SER A 323 -7.12 24.85 -3.22
N GLY A 324 -8.42 25.10 -2.97
CA GLY A 324 -9.46 25.12 -4.00
C GLY A 324 -10.10 23.76 -4.27
N TYR A 325 -9.75 22.74 -3.50
CA TYR A 325 -10.32 21.39 -3.59
C TYR A 325 -11.20 21.10 -2.38
N ASP A 326 -12.40 20.60 -2.62
CA ASP A 326 -13.39 20.25 -1.60
C ASP A 326 -13.59 18.72 -1.55
N TRP A 327 -13.10 18.08 -0.49
CA TRP A 327 -13.32 16.67 -0.21
C TRP A 327 -14.28 16.44 0.97
N THR A 328 -15.10 17.43 1.31
CA THR A 328 -16.17 17.26 2.32
C THR A 328 -17.20 16.20 1.90
N ALA A 329 -17.28 15.89 0.60
CA ALA A 329 -17.92 14.71 0.04
C ALA A 329 -16.93 13.93 -0.83
N ILE A 330 -17.06 12.60 -0.83
CA ILE A 330 -16.24 11.70 -1.66
C ILE A 330 -16.58 11.87 -3.15
N PRO A 331 -15.72 11.41 -4.08
CA PRO A 331 -16.04 11.34 -5.50
C PRO A 331 -17.32 10.55 -5.76
N VAL A 332 -17.99 10.85 -6.87
CA VAL A 332 -19.03 9.97 -7.41
C VAL A 332 -18.34 8.84 -8.16
N ALA A 333 -18.81 7.61 -7.94
CA ALA A 333 -18.27 6.46 -8.65
C ALA A 333 -18.29 6.66 -10.17
N SER A 334 -17.21 6.28 -10.84
CA SER A 334 -17.08 6.44 -12.29
C SER A 334 -18.20 5.69 -13.03
N ALA A 335 -18.66 6.26 -14.12
CA ALA A 335 -19.65 5.61 -14.97
C ALA A 335 -19.11 4.25 -15.47
N GLY A 336 -19.87 3.19 -15.26
CA GLY A 336 -19.46 1.84 -15.63
C GLY A 336 -18.54 1.13 -14.61
N SER A 337 -18.32 1.69 -13.40
CA SER A 337 -17.83 0.92 -12.27
C SER A 337 -18.80 -0.24 -12.04
N ALA A 338 -18.27 -1.46 -12.02
CA ALA A 338 -19.11 -2.63 -11.79
C ALA A 338 -19.38 -2.76 -10.29
N PRO A 339 -20.62 -2.54 -9.82
CA PRO A 339 -20.94 -2.80 -8.44
C PRO A 339 -20.90 -4.31 -8.19
N LEU A 340 -20.27 -4.73 -7.10
CA LEU A 340 -20.36 -6.10 -6.63
C LEU A 340 -21.54 -6.23 -5.67
N SER A 341 -22.23 -7.36 -5.72
CA SER A 341 -23.24 -7.67 -4.70
C SER A 341 -22.54 -8.04 -3.40
N GLU A 342 -23.05 -7.55 -2.28
CA GLU A 342 -22.56 -7.85 -0.93
C GLU A 342 -22.52 -9.37 -0.64
N GLY A 343 -23.32 -10.18 -1.36
CA GLY A 343 -23.29 -11.63 -1.24
C GLY A 343 -22.06 -12.32 -1.82
N ASN A 344 -21.13 -11.57 -2.43
CA ASN A 344 -19.91 -12.15 -2.99
C ASN A 344 -18.66 -11.70 -2.21
N TYR A 345 -18.62 -12.00 -0.93
CA TYR A 345 -17.50 -11.69 -0.05
C TYR A 345 -16.16 -12.25 -0.52
N THR A 346 -16.17 -13.39 -1.24
CA THR A 346 -14.94 -13.96 -1.81
C THR A 346 -14.24 -12.99 -2.77
N LEU A 347 -14.99 -12.17 -3.49
CA LEU A 347 -14.42 -11.15 -4.38
C LEU A 347 -14.00 -9.88 -3.62
N ILE A 348 -14.80 -9.50 -2.63
CA ILE A 348 -14.57 -8.28 -1.84
C ILE A 348 -13.30 -8.42 -0.99
N GLU A 349 -13.09 -9.57 -0.38
CA GLU A 349 -11.92 -9.83 0.47
C GLU A 349 -10.63 -10.08 -0.33
N ASP A 350 -10.76 -10.45 -1.60
CA ASP A 350 -9.60 -10.78 -2.44
C ASP A 350 -8.95 -9.53 -3.09
N ALA A 351 -9.70 -8.46 -3.31
CA ALA A 351 -9.17 -7.22 -3.86
C ALA A 351 -8.80 -6.24 -2.76
N GLN A 352 -7.56 -5.74 -2.80
CA GLN A 352 -7.02 -4.83 -1.78
C GLN A 352 -6.88 -3.42 -2.35
N PRO A 353 -7.72 -2.47 -1.89
CA PRO A 353 -7.62 -1.09 -2.33
C PRO A 353 -6.58 -0.32 -1.51
N ASP A 354 -5.36 -0.86 -1.38
CA ASP A 354 -4.28 -0.15 -0.70
C ASP A 354 -4.04 1.19 -1.37
N ALA A 355 -4.15 2.24 -0.57
CA ALA A 355 -4.00 3.60 -1.04
C ALA A 355 -2.55 3.91 -1.43
N VAL A 356 -2.36 4.56 -2.56
CA VAL A 356 -1.07 5.06 -3.07
C VAL A 356 -1.19 6.54 -3.37
N LEU A 357 -0.22 7.32 -2.95
CA LEU A 357 -0.10 8.75 -3.23
C LEU A 357 1.16 9.01 -4.04
N ALA A 358 1.03 9.51 -5.26
CA ALA A 358 2.15 9.85 -6.12
C ALA A 358 1.77 11.04 -7.03
N ASP A 359 2.72 11.92 -7.29
CA ASP A 359 2.61 12.98 -8.29
C ASP A 359 2.86 12.35 -9.67
N LEU A 360 1.77 12.10 -10.42
CA LEU A 360 1.83 11.39 -11.69
C LEU A 360 2.20 12.29 -12.87
N ASP A 361 1.83 13.57 -12.84
CA ASP A 361 1.98 14.49 -13.96
C ASP A 361 2.99 15.63 -13.70
N GLY A 362 3.65 15.61 -12.53
CA GLY A 362 4.70 16.55 -12.18
C GLY A 362 4.19 17.95 -11.79
N ASP A 363 2.91 18.10 -11.43
CA ASP A 363 2.32 19.38 -11.03
C ASP A 363 2.57 19.73 -9.56
N GLY A 364 3.21 18.84 -8.81
CA GLY A 364 3.55 18.97 -7.38
C GLY A 364 2.43 18.56 -6.44
N LYS A 365 1.30 18.10 -6.95
CA LYS A 365 0.22 17.50 -6.18
C LYS A 365 0.25 15.97 -6.32
N LYS A 366 -0.44 15.27 -5.47
CA LYS A 366 -0.44 13.82 -5.52
C LYS A 366 -1.79 13.29 -5.99
N GLU A 367 -1.71 12.42 -6.97
CA GLU A 367 -2.84 11.62 -7.40
C GLU A 367 -3.05 10.44 -6.45
N ILE A 368 -4.28 9.99 -6.42
CA ILE A 368 -4.82 8.96 -5.55
C ILE A 368 -5.02 7.70 -6.37
N LEU A 369 -4.17 6.69 -6.15
CA LEU A 369 -4.28 5.43 -6.88
C LEU A 369 -4.70 4.30 -5.95
N TYR A 370 -5.50 3.38 -6.49
CA TYR A 370 -5.84 2.11 -5.84
C TYR A 370 -6.36 1.07 -6.82
N SER A 371 -6.20 -0.19 -6.49
CA SER A 371 -6.79 -1.32 -7.21
C SER A 371 -8.15 -1.66 -6.63
N SER A 372 -9.10 -2.09 -7.47
CA SER A 372 -10.47 -2.34 -7.03
C SER A 372 -10.99 -3.71 -7.50
N TYR A 373 -11.96 -4.23 -6.77
CA TYR A 373 -12.65 -5.47 -7.10
C TYR A 373 -13.59 -5.34 -8.31
N ASP A 374 -13.73 -4.17 -8.89
CA ASP A 374 -14.43 -3.98 -10.16
C ASP A 374 -13.58 -4.33 -11.40
N GLY A 375 -12.37 -4.84 -11.18
CA GLY A 375 -11.44 -5.22 -12.24
C GLY A 375 -10.67 -4.05 -12.83
N LYS A 376 -10.54 -2.95 -12.09
CA LYS A 376 -9.85 -1.74 -12.54
C LYS A 376 -8.80 -1.27 -11.54
N VAL A 377 -7.86 -0.49 -12.05
CA VAL A 377 -7.00 0.38 -11.26
C VAL A 377 -7.47 1.81 -11.45
N HIS A 378 -7.76 2.49 -10.37
CA HIS A 378 -8.27 3.85 -10.35
C HIS A 378 -7.15 4.84 -10.08
N ALA A 379 -7.25 6.04 -10.68
CA ALA A 379 -6.43 7.19 -10.36
C ALA A 379 -7.30 8.45 -10.34
N TYR A 380 -7.44 9.07 -9.18
CA TYR A 380 -8.17 10.31 -8.99
C TYR A 380 -7.23 11.48 -8.77
N TRP A 381 -7.52 12.59 -9.43
CA TRP A 381 -6.92 13.88 -9.13
C TRP A 381 -7.66 14.56 -7.96
N LEU A 382 -7.08 15.60 -7.41
CA LEU A 382 -7.72 16.32 -6.29
C LEU A 382 -9.06 16.98 -6.67
N ASP A 383 -9.32 17.17 -7.96
CA ASP A 383 -10.63 17.61 -8.47
C ASP A 383 -11.73 16.51 -8.42
N LYS A 384 -11.40 15.36 -7.87
CA LYS A 384 -12.27 14.17 -7.73
C LYS A 384 -12.66 13.53 -9.05
N THR A 385 -11.89 13.72 -10.10
CA THR A 385 -12.11 13.09 -11.41
C THR A 385 -10.92 12.23 -11.81
N GLU A 386 -11.16 11.28 -12.69
CA GLU A 386 -10.14 10.44 -13.29
C GLU A 386 -9.79 11.02 -14.67
N HIS A 387 -8.50 11.23 -14.95
CA HIS A 387 -8.02 11.89 -16.16
C HIS A 387 -7.50 10.88 -17.19
N GLY A 388 -7.42 11.30 -18.46
CA GLY A 388 -6.86 10.50 -19.54
C GLY A 388 -7.67 9.22 -19.81
N ALA A 389 -7.02 8.07 -19.69
CA ALA A 389 -7.62 6.75 -19.87
C ALA A 389 -7.94 6.05 -18.53
N TRP A 390 -7.78 6.74 -17.40
CA TRP A 390 -8.20 6.21 -16.11
C TRP A 390 -9.74 6.20 -15.98
N PRO A 391 -10.32 5.21 -15.29
CA PRO A 391 -9.68 4.07 -14.65
C PRO A 391 -9.18 3.03 -15.68
N PHE A 392 -8.02 2.43 -15.40
CA PHE A 392 -7.49 1.38 -16.26
C PHE A 392 -8.26 0.08 -16.07
N ALA A 393 -9.05 -0.33 -17.07
CA ALA A 393 -9.74 -1.62 -17.06
C ALA A 393 -8.77 -2.74 -17.45
N ILE A 394 -8.65 -3.76 -16.59
CA ILE A 394 -7.74 -4.89 -16.82
C ILE A 394 -8.29 -5.74 -17.97
N PRO A 395 -7.56 -5.87 -19.11
CA PRO A 395 -8.01 -6.70 -20.22
C PRO A 395 -7.91 -8.19 -19.87
N GLY A 396 -8.84 -9.00 -20.37
CA GLY A 396 -8.81 -10.46 -20.20
C GLY A 396 -10.18 -11.11 -20.40
N VAL A 397 -10.22 -12.43 -20.28
CA VAL A 397 -11.47 -13.21 -20.28
C VAL A 397 -11.92 -13.38 -18.83
N GLY A 398 -13.10 -12.89 -18.51
CA GLY A 398 -13.62 -12.87 -17.14
C GLY A 398 -13.05 -11.74 -16.30
N LEU A 399 -13.28 -11.81 -15.00
CA LEU A 399 -12.84 -10.79 -14.05
C LEU A 399 -11.39 -11.02 -13.63
N HIS A 400 -10.60 -9.98 -13.71
CA HIS A 400 -9.23 -9.93 -13.21
C HIS A 400 -9.09 -8.80 -12.20
N PHE A 401 -8.21 -8.99 -11.23
CA PHE A 401 -7.88 -7.99 -10.21
C PHE A 401 -6.42 -7.59 -10.33
N ALA A 402 -6.10 -6.40 -9.87
CA ALA A 402 -4.73 -5.91 -9.77
C ALA A 402 -4.23 -5.92 -8.33
N SER A 403 -2.94 -6.17 -8.16
CA SER A 403 -2.24 -5.89 -6.92
C SER A 403 -2.23 -4.39 -6.62
N PRO A 404 -1.99 -3.95 -5.38
CA PRO A 404 -1.65 -2.57 -5.12
C PRO A 404 -0.50 -2.12 -6.03
N PRO A 405 -0.55 -0.92 -6.63
CA PRO A 405 0.47 -0.49 -7.58
C PRO A 405 1.75 0.00 -6.90
N ALA A 406 2.87 -0.14 -7.62
CA ALA A 406 4.09 0.59 -7.39
C ALA A 406 4.24 1.71 -8.44
N VAL A 407 4.96 2.77 -8.13
CA VAL A 407 5.05 3.96 -8.98
C VAL A 407 6.50 4.40 -9.15
N ALA A 408 6.91 4.67 -10.38
CA ALA A 408 8.24 5.16 -10.73
C ALA A 408 8.24 6.00 -12.00
N ASP A 409 9.09 7.02 -12.04
CA ASP A 409 9.49 7.72 -13.25
C ASP A 409 10.62 6.90 -13.89
N LEU A 410 10.28 6.03 -14.84
CA LEU A 410 11.20 5.07 -15.43
C LEU A 410 12.25 5.72 -16.32
N TYR A 411 11.92 6.86 -16.93
CA TYR A 411 12.80 7.55 -17.88
C TYR A 411 13.44 8.81 -17.30
N HIS A 412 13.10 9.17 -16.07
CA HIS A 412 13.53 10.41 -15.42
C HIS A 412 13.17 11.64 -16.27
N ASP A 413 11.98 11.63 -16.83
CA ASP A 413 11.46 12.71 -17.70
C ASP A 413 10.32 13.51 -17.04
N GLY A 414 9.95 13.14 -15.81
CA GLY A 414 8.90 13.76 -15.01
C GLY A 414 7.51 13.16 -15.23
N ASN A 415 7.34 12.28 -16.21
CA ASN A 415 6.12 11.46 -16.36
C ASN A 415 6.32 10.15 -15.61
N VAL A 416 5.30 9.68 -14.94
CA VAL A 416 5.41 8.58 -14.02
C VAL A 416 4.67 7.36 -14.53
N GLU A 417 5.26 6.19 -14.39
CA GLU A 417 4.62 4.92 -14.73
C GLU A 417 4.08 4.23 -13.48
N VAL A 418 2.93 3.60 -13.65
CA VAL A 418 2.24 2.81 -12.65
C VAL A 418 2.39 1.34 -12.98
N ILE A 419 2.91 0.55 -12.04
CA ILE A 419 3.36 -0.82 -12.24
C ILE A 419 2.58 -1.73 -11.29
N PHE A 420 1.89 -2.73 -11.81
CA PHE A 420 1.12 -3.68 -11.01
C PHE A 420 1.09 -5.07 -11.64
N ALA A 421 0.88 -6.08 -10.81
CA ALA A 421 0.60 -7.43 -11.26
C ALA A 421 -0.91 -7.70 -11.22
N THR A 422 -1.36 -8.70 -11.96
CA THR A 422 -2.77 -9.10 -11.96
C THR A 422 -2.93 -10.57 -11.61
N TRP A 423 -4.15 -10.92 -11.25
CA TRP A 423 -4.57 -12.28 -11.00
C TRP A 423 -6.01 -12.49 -11.46
N PRO A 424 -6.31 -13.67 -12.05
CA PRO A 424 -7.66 -13.97 -12.50
C PRO A 424 -8.53 -14.38 -11.32
N GLN A 425 -9.82 -14.16 -11.41
CA GLN A 425 -10.77 -14.77 -10.49
C GLN A 425 -10.57 -16.30 -10.49
N ALA A 426 -10.79 -16.96 -9.34
CA ALA A 426 -10.45 -18.36 -9.10
C ALA A 426 -11.04 -19.38 -10.12
N THR A 427 -12.00 -18.98 -10.94
CA THR A 427 -12.58 -19.80 -12.00
C THR A 427 -11.95 -19.58 -13.38
N SER A 428 -11.05 -18.61 -13.52
CA SER A 428 -10.34 -18.34 -14.77
C SER A 428 -9.16 -19.31 -14.94
N ILE A 429 -8.89 -19.65 -16.20
CA ILE A 429 -7.73 -20.44 -16.60
C ILE A 429 -6.57 -19.56 -17.13
N GLU A 430 -6.76 -18.23 -17.12
CA GLU A 430 -5.75 -17.30 -17.60
C GLU A 430 -4.69 -17.02 -16.53
N THR A 431 -3.44 -16.89 -16.97
CA THR A 431 -2.34 -16.43 -16.12
C THR A 431 -2.40 -14.92 -15.99
N GLY A 432 -2.14 -14.39 -14.79
CA GLY A 432 -1.99 -12.95 -14.57
C GLY A 432 -0.81 -12.36 -15.33
N LYS A 433 -0.74 -11.04 -15.40
CA LYS A 433 0.29 -10.29 -16.12
C LYS A 433 0.95 -9.25 -15.21
N LEU A 434 2.15 -8.85 -15.58
CA LEU A 434 2.78 -7.60 -15.16
C LEU A 434 2.36 -6.51 -16.14
N TYR A 435 1.71 -5.47 -15.65
CA TYR A 435 1.32 -4.28 -16.41
C TYR A 435 2.20 -3.09 -16.04
N ILE A 436 2.50 -2.27 -17.05
CA ILE A 436 3.06 -0.94 -16.91
C ILE A 436 2.18 0.00 -17.71
N VAL A 437 1.63 1.01 -17.06
CA VAL A 437 0.79 2.04 -17.67
C VAL A 437 1.40 3.42 -17.42
N ASP A 438 1.16 4.36 -18.31
CA ASP A 438 1.66 5.73 -18.16
C ASP A 438 0.81 6.54 -17.16
N HIS A 439 1.25 7.76 -16.87
CA HIS A 439 0.58 8.69 -15.97
C HIS A 439 -0.88 9.01 -16.37
N LEU A 440 -1.24 8.82 -17.64
CA LEU A 440 -2.62 9.03 -18.14
C LEU A 440 -3.42 7.73 -18.26
N GLY A 441 -2.89 6.59 -17.78
CA GLY A 441 -3.60 5.30 -17.79
C GLY A 441 -3.52 4.55 -19.12
N ALA A 442 -2.68 4.97 -20.07
CA ALA A 442 -2.46 4.20 -21.29
C ALA A 442 -1.47 3.05 -21.07
N MET A 443 -1.79 1.88 -21.59
CA MET A 443 -0.96 0.69 -21.44
C MET A 443 0.34 0.82 -22.25
N LEU A 444 1.48 0.78 -21.56
CA LEU A 444 2.80 0.75 -22.18
C LEU A 444 3.29 -0.67 -22.42
N GLN A 445 3.12 -1.54 -21.41
CA GLN A 445 3.55 -2.95 -21.48
C GLN A 445 2.56 -3.86 -20.74
N ALA A 446 2.44 -5.09 -21.25
CA ALA A 446 1.75 -6.19 -20.59
C ALA A 446 2.54 -7.49 -20.86
N VAL A 447 3.07 -8.09 -19.80
CA VAL A 447 3.90 -9.29 -19.89
C VAL A 447 3.26 -10.41 -19.08
N ASP A 448 3.10 -11.58 -19.67
CA ASP A 448 2.57 -12.75 -18.95
C ASP A 448 3.49 -13.10 -17.78
N LEU A 449 2.89 -13.37 -16.61
CA LEU A 449 3.62 -14.00 -15.51
C LEU A 449 4.05 -15.42 -15.93
N PRO A 450 5.07 -15.99 -15.29
CA PRO A 450 5.50 -17.35 -15.62
C PRO A 450 4.34 -18.34 -15.52
N ALA A 451 4.35 -19.35 -16.36
CA ALA A 451 3.35 -20.40 -16.35
C ALA A 451 3.20 -21.04 -14.95
N PRO A 452 2.00 -21.46 -14.56
CA PRO A 452 1.77 -22.14 -13.30
C PRO A 452 2.72 -23.32 -13.09
N LYS A 453 3.26 -23.45 -11.87
CA LYS A 453 4.22 -24.51 -11.53
C LYS A 453 3.70 -25.32 -10.36
N GLY A 454 3.01 -26.41 -10.66
CA GLY A 454 2.39 -27.29 -9.68
C GLY A 454 1.00 -26.82 -9.24
N ASP A 455 0.35 -25.97 -10.02
CA ASP A 455 -1.04 -25.52 -9.88
C ASP A 455 -1.64 -25.30 -11.28
N THR A 456 -2.90 -24.90 -11.36
CA THR A 456 -3.65 -24.68 -12.60
C THR A 456 -3.65 -23.22 -13.06
N TRP A 457 -3.34 -22.27 -12.18
CA TRP A 457 -3.32 -20.84 -12.46
C TRP A 457 -2.14 -20.13 -11.78
N ASN A 458 -1.84 -18.92 -12.22
CA ASN A 458 -0.85 -18.05 -11.60
C ASN A 458 -1.30 -16.59 -11.62
N GLY A 459 -0.86 -15.81 -10.67
CA GLY A 459 -1.16 -14.39 -10.54
C GLY A 459 -0.31 -13.75 -9.46
N GLY A 460 -0.25 -12.42 -9.42
CA GLY A 460 0.44 -11.63 -8.41
C GLY A 460 -0.54 -10.76 -7.64
N MET A 461 -0.67 -10.99 -6.34
CA MET A 461 -1.59 -10.25 -5.46
C MET A 461 -0.88 -9.20 -4.61
N ALA A 462 0.36 -9.49 -4.18
CA ALA A 462 1.18 -8.53 -3.44
C ALA A 462 1.65 -7.40 -4.35
N ALA A 463 1.78 -6.19 -3.80
CA ALA A 463 2.36 -5.08 -4.52
C ALA A 463 3.76 -5.44 -5.05
N PRO A 464 4.10 -5.03 -6.29
CA PRO A 464 5.45 -5.15 -6.82
C PRO A 464 6.46 -4.44 -5.93
N THR A 465 7.71 -4.91 -5.93
CA THR A 465 8.82 -4.17 -5.35
C THR A 465 9.80 -3.78 -6.42
N LEU A 466 10.06 -2.48 -6.52
CA LEU A 466 10.99 -1.88 -7.45
C LEU A 466 12.35 -1.68 -6.79
N GLY A 467 13.43 -1.95 -7.50
CA GLY A 467 14.79 -1.73 -7.00
C GLY A 467 15.85 -2.20 -7.99
N TRP A 468 17.10 -1.97 -7.67
CA TRP A 468 18.22 -2.34 -8.50
C TRP A 468 18.81 -3.68 -8.05
N LEU A 469 18.83 -4.65 -8.93
CA LEU A 469 19.42 -5.96 -8.66
C LEU A 469 20.85 -6.05 -9.24
N PRO A 470 21.76 -6.76 -8.57
CA PRO A 470 23.14 -6.88 -9.01
C PRO A 470 23.26 -7.38 -10.47
N GLY A 471 24.25 -6.86 -11.19
CA GLY A 471 24.53 -7.25 -12.58
C GLY A 471 23.78 -6.45 -13.65
N SER A 472 22.93 -5.49 -13.26
CA SER A 472 22.33 -4.51 -14.17
C SER A 472 22.29 -3.11 -13.53
N ARG A 473 22.19 -2.09 -14.38
CA ARG A 473 21.87 -0.71 -13.98
C ARG A 473 20.41 -0.38 -14.16
N ASN A 474 19.66 -1.24 -14.84
CA ASN A 474 18.23 -1.02 -15.05
C ASN A 474 17.44 -1.36 -13.79
N LEU A 475 16.34 -0.67 -13.59
CA LEU A 475 15.39 -0.98 -12.53
C LEU A 475 14.85 -2.41 -12.71
N ALA A 476 14.61 -3.09 -11.62
CA ALA A 476 13.99 -4.40 -11.61
C ALA A 476 12.64 -4.33 -10.89
N VAL A 477 11.76 -5.24 -11.23
CA VAL A 477 10.48 -5.49 -10.56
C VAL A 477 10.54 -6.90 -9.98
N VAL A 478 10.39 -7.02 -8.67
CA VAL A 478 10.25 -8.32 -7.99
C VAL A 478 8.79 -8.50 -7.60
N LEU A 479 8.23 -9.62 -8.02
CA LEU A 479 6.84 -10.01 -7.76
C LEU A 479 6.77 -11.29 -6.95
N MET A 480 5.80 -11.35 -6.06
CA MET A 480 5.37 -12.59 -5.45
C MET A 480 4.18 -13.13 -6.23
N THR A 481 4.26 -14.37 -6.68
CA THR A 481 3.22 -14.98 -7.52
C THR A 481 2.60 -16.20 -6.85
N TRP A 482 1.35 -16.51 -7.19
CA TRP A 482 0.61 -17.59 -6.55
C TRP A 482 1.31 -18.96 -6.68
N SER A 483 1.64 -19.37 -7.90
CA SER A 483 2.13 -20.72 -8.17
C SER A 483 3.53 -20.79 -8.77
N SER A 484 4.15 -19.66 -9.05
CA SER A 484 5.50 -19.61 -9.63
C SER A 484 6.54 -19.01 -8.69
N GLY A 485 6.16 -18.74 -7.44
CA GLY A 485 7.04 -18.24 -6.40
C GLY A 485 7.42 -16.78 -6.58
N ALA A 486 8.65 -16.42 -6.22
CA ALA A 486 9.19 -15.08 -6.45
C ALA A 486 9.79 -14.99 -7.86
N VAL A 487 9.49 -13.91 -8.57
CA VAL A 487 9.99 -13.67 -9.93
C VAL A 487 10.58 -12.26 -10.04
N ALA A 488 11.67 -12.11 -10.74
CA ALA A 488 12.29 -10.82 -11.00
C ALA A 488 12.33 -10.53 -12.50
N TYR A 489 11.84 -9.35 -12.86
CA TYR A 489 11.94 -8.79 -14.21
C TYR A 489 12.89 -7.61 -14.20
N GLU A 490 13.68 -7.46 -15.22
CA GLU A 490 14.41 -6.23 -15.53
C GLU A 490 13.56 -5.35 -16.44
N LEU A 491 13.57 -4.05 -16.19
CA LEU A 491 12.97 -3.03 -17.06
C LEU A 491 14.08 -2.42 -17.91
N PRO A 492 14.26 -2.85 -19.17
CA PRO A 492 15.37 -2.38 -19.98
C PRO A 492 15.29 -0.88 -20.26
N GLN A 493 16.45 -0.21 -20.32
CA GLN A 493 16.60 1.22 -20.61
C GLN A 493 16.12 2.16 -19.47
N THR A 494 16.16 1.69 -18.22
CA THR A 494 15.77 2.46 -17.04
C THR A 494 16.93 2.70 -16.04
N PRO A 495 18.15 3.04 -16.49
CA PRO A 495 19.29 3.16 -15.57
C PRO A 495 19.22 4.41 -14.66
N TYR A 496 18.33 5.32 -14.94
CA TYR A 496 18.11 6.58 -14.22
C TYR A 496 16.70 6.69 -13.64
N ALA A 497 15.97 5.59 -13.58
CA ALA A 497 14.63 5.58 -12.99
C ALA A 497 14.63 6.16 -11.57
N ARG A 498 13.55 6.84 -11.23
CA ARG A 498 13.29 7.36 -9.88
C ARG A 498 12.04 6.71 -9.34
N THR A 499 12.13 6.07 -8.20
CA THR A 499 10.97 5.46 -7.54
C THR A 499 10.24 6.50 -6.67
N LEU A 500 8.90 6.52 -6.74
CA LEU A 500 8.04 7.40 -5.97
C LEU A 500 7.25 6.62 -4.91
N TRP A 501 6.81 5.41 -5.29
CA TRP A 501 6.13 4.45 -4.41
C TRP A 501 6.65 3.04 -4.74
N PRO A 502 7.85 2.70 -4.26
CA PRO A 502 8.60 1.54 -4.79
C PRO A 502 8.05 0.17 -4.42
N THR A 503 7.16 0.07 -3.44
CA THR A 503 6.67 -1.23 -2.94
C THR A 503 5.38 -1.04 -2.16
N GLY A 504 4.75 -2.12 -1.73
CA GLY A 504 3.56 -2.06 -0.88
C GLY A 504 3.76 -1.19 0.36
N ARG A 505 2.80 -0.34 0.65
CA ARG A 505 2.80 0.59 1.79
C ARG A 505 3.86 1.69 1.72
N GLY A 506 4.31 2.04 0.52
CA GLY A 506 5.24 3.13 0.23
C GLY A 506 6.71 2.81 0.43
N GLY A 507 7.06 1.87 1.29
CA GLY A 507 8.44 1.57 1.60
C GLY A 507 8.61 0.34 2.49
N TYR A 508 9.86 0.05 2.92
CA TYR A 508 10.16 -1.13 3.75
C TYR A 508 9.72 -0.97 5.20
N LEU A 509 9.38 0.23 5.65
CA LEU A 509 8.74 0.42 6.96
C LEU A 509 7.28 -0.03 6.96
N ARG A 510 6.68 -0.24 5.79
CA ARG A 510 5.27 -0.66 5.60
C ARG A 510 4.27 0.25 6.31
N ASN A 511 4.60 1.52 6.45
CA ASN A 511 3.86 2.47 7.28
C ASN A 511 2.95 3.44 6.51
N GLY A 512 2.82 3.27 5.19
CA GLY A 512 1.97 4.11 4.35
C GLY A 512 2.42 5.58 4.24
N ASN A 513 3.61 5.91 4.71
CA ASN A 513 4.15 7.27 4.67
C ASN A 513 5.11 7.42 3.48
N ALA A 514 4.76 8.29 2.55
CA ALA A 514 5.54 8.54 1.33
C ALA A 514 6.90 9.22 1.56
N PHE A 515 7.19 9.72 2.77
CA PHE A 515 8.33 10.62 3.00
C PHE A 515 9.50 10.04 3.78
N ASN A 516 9.40 8.85 4.37
CA ASN A 516 10.36 8.41 5.39
C ASN A 516 11.15 7.15 5.09
N ASP A 517 11.14 6.64 3.88
CA ASP A 517 11.97 5.49 3.57
C ASP A 517 13.27 5.90 2.86
N ARG A 518 14.27 6.31 3.66
CA ARG A 518 15.59 6.69 3.16
C ARG A 518 16.39 5.52 2.56
N ILE A 519 15.96 4.27 2.83
CA ILE A 519 16.62 3.07 2.29
C ILE A 519 16.49 3.00 0.76
N PHE A 520 15.52 3.71 0.17
CA PHE A 520 15.33 3.76 -1.27
C PHE A 520 16.04 4.90 -1.99
N ALA A 521 16.53 5.92 -1.29
CA ALA A 521 17.01 7.13 -1.95
C ALA A 521 18.30 6.91 -2.77
N ASP A 522 19.10 5.88 -2.46
CA ASP A 522 20.36 5.57 -3.15
C ASP A 522 20.77 4.09 -3.13
N GLY A 523 19.95 3.21 -2.55
CA GLY A 523 20.29 1.78 -2.38
C GLY A 523 21.41 1.52 -1.37
N LEU A 524 21.88 2.55 -0.74
CA LEU A 524 22.90 2.54 0.31
C LEU A 524 22.35 3.43 1.42
N GLY A 525 21.78 2.85 2.46
CA GLY A 525 21.27 3.62 3.59
C GLY A 525 22.34 4.60 4.10
N ASP A 526 22.01 5.90 4.11
CA ASP A 526 22.77 6.93 4.82
C ASP A 526 22.57 6.81 6.34
#